data_95b9b7023e1f1da0065cdea7f994e7e8
#
_entry.id   95b9b7023e1f1da0065cdea7f994e7e8
#
_cell.length_a   1.000
_cell.length_b   1.000
_cell.length_c   1.000
_cell.angle_alpha   90.00
_cell.angle_beta   90.00
_cell.angle_gamma   90.00
#
_symmetry.space_group_name_H-M   'P 1'
#
loop_
_entity.id
_entity.type
_entity.pdbx_description
1 polymer ?
#
loop_
_entity_poly.entity_id
_entity_poly.type
_entity_poly.pdbx_seq_one_letter_code
_entity_poly.pdbx_strand_id
1 'polypeptide(L)'
;RVRGRYLENAREASERNDTAASREWGGKFNRFYNGNPGVERKDMLRKAYEAANPHGSLYLLIDRIPKLSYTPAKEAHRFYKTLSEGLKTSYFGRMYADCMARMEQLAEGKPAPDFTLATTEDRTVAKADFKGRYLLLYHWGLCPGSIHIDRQVSDLFEKYKDKGLQVVGLTESIADIRSVYESLPAGKKTPSPGVDDMRPVLAGMLEHGWIEAELETGHPENRQIMETYAIEGRPFFVLIGPDGTILARNYTNAFYQAKKILDKELGGTAAE
;
A
#
# COMPACT_ATOMS: atom_id res chain seq x y z
N ARG A 1 -6.36 20.04 -24.59
CA ARG A 1 -7.10 21.25 -24.09
C ARG A 1 -8.14 20.89 -23.01
N VAL A 2 -9.01 19.90 -23.19
CA VAL A 2 -10.08 19.53 -22.21
C VAL A 2 -9.48 19.00 -20.90
N ARG A 3 -8.46 18.13 -20.95
CA ARG A 3 -7.76 17.59 -19.77
C ARG A 3 -7.18 18.69 -18.89
N GLY A 4 -6.54 19.70 -19.51
CA GLY A 4 -5.96 20.84 -18.78
C GLY A 4 -7.04 21.60 -18.00
N ARG A 5 -8.19 21.86 -18.61
CA ARG A 5 -9.31 22.57 -17.98
C ARG A 5 -9.88 21.84 -16.75
N TYR A 6 -10.03 20.53 -16.80
CA TYR A 6 -10.54 19.80 -15.63
C TYR A 6 -9.58 19.83 -14.44
N LEU A 7 -8.29 19.72 -14.69
CA LEU A 7 -7.25 19.86 -13.63
C LEU A 7 -7.19 21.28 -13.10
N GLU A 8 -7.26 22.28 -13.97
CA GLU A 8 -7.20 23.70 -13.61
C GLU A 8 -8.43 24.08 -12.76
N ASN A 9 -9.63 23.69 -13.17
CA ASN A 9 -10.84 23.93 -12.39
C ASN A 9 -10.83 23.20 -11.04
N ALA A 10 -10.28 21.97 -10.98
CA ALA A 10 -10.15 21.26 -9.73
C ALA A 10 -9.18 21.97 -8.78
N ARG A 11 -8.06 22.49 -9.31
CA ARG A 11 -7.09 23.28 -8.57
C ARG A 11 -7.69 24.59 -8.05
N GLU A 12 -8.35 25.35 -8.92
CA GLU A 12 -8.99 26.62 -8.53
C GLU A 12 -10.10 26.41 -7.48
N ALA A 13 -10.87 25.34 -7.58
CA ALA A 13 -11.87 24.98 -6.58
C ALA A 13 -11.21 24.66 -5.23
N SER A 14 -10.08 23.92 -5.26
CA SER A 14 -9.29 23.62 -4.06
C SER A 14 -8.70 24.89 -3.44
N GLU A 15 -8.17 25.81 -4.25
CA GLU A 15 -7.62 27.10 -3.80
C GLU A 15 -8.70 27.98 -3.12
N ARG A 16 -9.97 27.82 -3.50
CA ARG A 16 -11.12 28.51 -2.87
C ARG A 16 -11.73 27.74 -1.69
N ASN A 17 -11.12 26.62 -1.28
CA ASN A 17 -11.66 25.69 -0.28
C ASN A 17 -13.07 25.13 -0.64
N ASP A 18 -13.43 25.13 -1.91
CA ASP A 18 -14.66 24.51 -2.39
C ASP A 18 -14.45 23.01 -2.62
N THR A 19 -14.57 22.25 -1.54
CA THR A 19 -14.37 20.79 -1.54
C THR A 19 -15.38 20.05 -2.44
N ALA A 20 -16.60 20.58 -2.60
CA ALA A 20 -17.62 19.99 -3.45
C ALA A 20 -17.25 20.15 -4.93
N ALA A 21 -16.90 21.35 -5.34
CA ALA A 21 -16.46 21.63 -6.71
C ALA A 21 -15.14 20.93 -7.01
N SER A 22 -14.19 20.87 -6.08
CA SER A 22 -12.93 20.14 -6.26
C SER A 22 -13.16 18.65 -6.52
N ARG A 23 -14.05 18.00 -5.76
CA ARG A 23 -14.45 16.60 -5.99
C ARG A 23 -15.17 16.40 -7.34
N GLU A 24 -16.05 17.32 -7.69
CA GLU A 24 -16.77 17.27 -8.96
C GLU A 24 -15.81 17.34 -10.16
N TRP A 25 -14.89 18.32 -10.16
CA TRP A 25 -13.92 18.48 -11.23
C TRP A 25 -12.87 17.38 -11.25
N GLY A 26 -12.42 16.91 -10.10
CA GLY A 26 -11.57 15.72 -9.98
C GLY A 26 -12.29 14.46 -10.53
N GLY A 27 -13.58 14.30 -10.24
CA GLY A 27 -14.40 13.23 -10.81
C GLY A 27 -14.56 13.34 -12.33
N LYS A 28 -14.73 14.55 -12.87
CA LYS A 28 -14.76 14.80 -14.33
C LYS A 28 -13.43 14.49 -15.00
N PHE A 29 -12.30 14.88 -14.35
CA PHE A 29 -10.96 14.53 -14.81
C PHE A 29 -10.75 13.01 -14.85
N ASN A 30 -11.09 12.31 -13.78
CA ASN A 30 -10.94 10.85 -13.70
C ASN A 30 -11.80 10.14 -14.74
N ARG A 31 -13.05 10.56 -14.94
CA ARG A 31 -13.91 10.01 -16.01
C ARG A 31 -13.35 10.29 -17.41
N PHE A 32 -12.83 11.49 -17.63
CA PHE A 32 -12.19 11.84 -18.90
C PHE A 32 -10.88 11.07 -19.11
N TYR A 33 -10.08 10.88 -18.06
CA TYR A 33 -8.83 10.12 -18.13
C TYR A 33 -9.10 8.64 -18.39
N ASN A 34 -10.06 8.06 -17.66
CA ASN A 34 -10.45 6.66 -17.81
C ASN A 34 -11.27 6.39 -19.09
N GLY A 35 -12.05 7.37 -19.56
CA GLY A 35 -12.77 7.35 -20.84
C GLY A 35 -11.98 7.97 -22.01
N ASN A 36 -10.67 8.15 -21.86
CA ASN A 36 -9.85 8.67 -22.96
C ASN A 36 -9.79 7.63 -24.09
N PRO A 37 -10.12 8.01 -25.35
CA PRO A 37 -10.07 7.09 -26.49
C PRO A 37 -8.77 6.33 -26.65
N GLY A 38 -7.64 6.92 -26.18
CA GLY A 38 -6.35 6.25 -26.15
C GLY A 38 -6.25 5.16 -25.08
N VAL A 39 -6.89 5.35 -23.94
CA VAL A 39 -6.96 4.33 -22.84
C VAL A 39 -7.96 3.26 -23.21
N GLU A 40 -9.15 3.65 -23.71
CA GLU A 40 -10.18 2.72 -24.22
C GLU A 40 -9.63 1.89 -25.37
N ARG A 41 -8.91 2.51 -26.31
CA ARG A 41 -8.27 1.79 -27.42
C ARG A 41 -7.23 0.79 -26.94
N LYS A 42 -6.40 1.14 -25.96
CA LYS A 42 -5.44 0.21 -25.34
C LYS A 42 -6.17 -0.96 -24.67
N ASP A 43 -7.24 -0.68 -23.96
CA ASP A 43 -8.05 -1.69 -23.27
C ASP A 43 -8.79 -2.60 -24.26
N MET A 44 -9.33 -2.03 -25.35
CA MET A 44 -9.92 -2.79 -26.45
C MET A 44 -8.89 -3.66 -27.15
N LEU A 45 -7.71 -3.13 -27.46
CA LEU A 45 -6.62 -3.89 -28.07
C LEU A 45 -6.13 -5.01 -27.12
N ARG A 46 -6.03 -4.74 -25.83
CA ARG A 46 -5.72 -5.74 -24.83
C ARG A 46 -6.76 -6.85 -24.79
N LYS A 47 -8.05 -6.49 -24.70
CA LYS A 47 -9.17 -7.45 -24.71
C LYS A 47 -9.23 -8.25 -26.01
N ALA A 48 -9.05 -7.59 -27.16
CA ALA A 48 -9.00 -8.27 -28.45
C ALA A 48 -7.82 -9.24 -28.54
N TYR A 49 -6.65 -8.84 -28.03
CA TYR A 49 -5.48 -9.69 -27.97
C TYR A 49 -5.66 -10.86 -27.01
N GLU A 50 -6.24 -10.64 -25.84
CA GLU A 50 -6.62 -11.68 -24.88
C GLU A 50 -7.60 -12.69 -25.50
N ALA A 51 -8.60 -12.19 -26.21
CA ALA A 51 -9.58 -13.05 -26.91
C ALA A 51 -8.96 -13.85 -28.06
N ALA A 52 -8.04 -13.25 -28.82
CA ALA A 52 -7.31 -13.92 -29.89
C ALA A 52 -6.26 -14.93 -29.38
N ASN A 53 -5.84 -14.81 -28.12
CA ASN A 53 -4.84 -15.67 -27.49
C ASN A 53 -5.41 -16.27 -26.19
N PRO A 54 -6.46 -17.12 -26.27
CA PRO A 54 -7.17 -17.64 -25.09
C PRO A 54 -6.29 -18.49 -24.16
N HIS A 55 -5.15 -18.96 -24.67
CA HIS A 55 -4.17 -19.73 -23.90
C HIS A 55 -3.12 -18.85 -23.21
N GLY A 56 -3.37 -17.56 -23.13
CA GLY A 56 -2.41 -16.59 -22.62
C GLY A 56 -1.27 -16.33 -23.61
N SER A 57 -0.58 -15.23 -23.42
CA SER A 57 0.56 -14.85 -24.21
C SER A 57 1.73 -14.48 -23.33
N LEU A 58 2.92 -14.52 -23.90
CA LEU A 58 4.13 -14.07 -23.22
C LEU A 58 4.00 -12.62 -22.73
N TYR A 59 3.37 -11.76 -23.51
CA TYR A 59 3.11 -10.37 -23.11
C TYR A 59 2.24 -10.28 -21.87
N LEU A 60 1.10 -10.98 -21.85
CA LEU A 60 0.19 -11.00 -20.69
C LEU A 60 0.82 -11.61 -19.46
N LEU A 61 1.65 -12.64 -19.66
CA LEU A 61 2.39 -13.28 -18.59
C LEU A 61 3.36 -12.28 -17.92
N ILE A 62 4.17 -11.58 -18.73
CA ILE A 62 5.10 -10.57 -18.25
C ILE A 62 4.36 -9.38 -17.57
N ASP A 63 3.25 -8.92 -18.16
CA ASP A 63 2.44 -7.82 -17.60
C ASP A 63 1.80 -8.16 -16.24
N ARG A 64 1.52 -9.44 -15.99
CA ARG A 64 0.86 -9.89 -14.75
C ARG A 64 1.82 -10.22 -13.62
N ILE A 65 3.08 -10.53 -13.89
CA ILE A 65 4.06 -10.86 -12.84
C ILE A 65 4.14 -9.76 -11.75
N PRO A 66 4.37 -8.48 -12.10
CA PRO A 66 4.47 -7.42 -11.09
C PRO A 66 3.14 -7.09 -10.40
N LYS A 67 2.04 -7.66 -10.86
CA LYS A 67 0.71 -7.43 -10.27
C LYS A 67 0.30 -8.53 -9.29
N LEU A 68 1.07 -9.60 -9.19
CA LEU A 68 0.73 -10.75 -8.35
C LEU A 68 0.65 -10.39 -6.87
N SER A 69 1.45 -9.41 -6.42
CA SER A 69 1.46 -8.97 -5.03
C SER A 69 0.11 -8.47 -4.52
N TYR A 70 -0.78 -8.03 -5.41
CA TYR A 70 -2.12 -7.54 -5.10
C TYR A 70 -3.25 -8.23 -5.90
N THR A 71 -2.91 -9.25 -6.69
CA THR A 71 -3.90 -10.05 -7.45
C THR A 71 -4.48 -11.15 -6.55
N PRO A 72 -5.81 -11.32 -6.48
CA PRO A 72 -6.40 -12.42 -5.75
C PRO A 72 -5.90 -13.78 -6.27
N ALA A 73 -5.54 -14.68 -5.36
CA ALA A 73 -4.97 -15.99 -5.70
C ALA A 73 -5.82 -16.76 -6.73
N LYS A 74 -7.16 -16.72 -6.57
CA LYS A 74 -8.09 -17.36 -7.50
C LYS A 74 -7.97 -16.81 -8.95
N GLU A 75 -7.71 -15.53 -9.09
CA GLU A 75 -7.52 -14.89 -10.40
C GLU A 75 -6.15 -15.27 -10.99
N ALA A 76 -5.10 -15.25 -10.18
CA ALA A 76 -3.76 -15.66 -10.57
C ALA A 76 -3.75 -17.10 -11.09
N HIS A 77 -4.37 -18.02 -10.35
CA HIS A 77 -4.52 -19.42 -10.78
C HIS A 77 -5.34 -19.59 -12.04
N ARG A 78 -6.44 -18.84 -12.17
CA ARG A 78 -7.27 -18.89 -13.40
C ARG A 78 -6.44 -18.50 -14.60
N PHE A 79 -5.68 -17.43 -14.52
CA PHE A 79 -4.82 -16.99 -15.61
C PHE A 79 -3.74 -18.05 -15.91
N TYR A 80 -3.02 -18.57 -14.91
CA TYR A 80 -1.96 -19.56 -15.09
C TYR A 80 -2.48 -20.82 -15.80
N LYS A 81 -3.71 -21.24 -15.50
CA LYS A 81 -4.35 -22.38 -16.19
C LYS A 81 -4.58 -22.15 -17.69
N THR A 82 -4.69 -20.90 -18.14
CA THR A 82 -4.86 -20.57 -19.58
C THR A 82 -3.56 -20.61 -20.35
N LEU A 83 -2.40 -20.66 -19.70
CA LEU A 83 -1.10 -20.71 -20.36
C LEU A 83 -0.87 -22.07 -21.02
N SER A 84 -0.29 -22.04 -22.23
CA SER A 84 0.21 -23.26 -22.88
C SER A 84 1.38 -23.88 -22.07
N GLU A 85 1.63 -25.15 -22.24
CA GLU A 85 2.74 -25.83 -21.54
C GLU A 85 4.09 -25.18 -21.88
N GLY A 86 4.30 -24.75 -23.12
CA GLY A 86 5.52 -24.03 -23.52
C GLY A 86 5.67 -22.70 -22.77
N LEU A 87 4.57 -21.97 -22.49
CA LEU A 87 4.63 -20.75 -21.69
C LEU A 87 4.84 -21.05 -20.20
N LYS A 88 4.20 -22.07 -19.65
CA LYS A 88 4.39 -22.47 -18.25
C LYS A 88 5.83 -22.87 -17.95
N THR A 89 6.47 -23.60 -18.88
CA THR A 89 7.87 -24.05 -18.76
C THR A 89 8.90 -22.98 -19.15
N SER A 90 8.46 -21.86 -19.72
CA SER A 90 9.34 -20.71 -20.02
C SER A 90 9.91 -20.07 -18.74
N TYR A 91 10.94 -19.24 -18.90
CA TYR A 91 11.49 -18.45 -17.79
C TYR A 91 10.41 -17.64 -17.05
N PHE A 92 9.60 -16.90 -17.79
CA PHE A 92 8.53 -16.08 -17.20
C PHE A 92 7.37 -16.91 -16.63
N GLY A 93 7.08 -18.07 -17.21
CA GLY A 93 6.08 -19.00 -16.68
C GLY A 93 6.47 -19.55 -15.32
N ARG A 94 7.72 -19.95 -15.16
CA ARG A 94 8.27 -20.37 -13.86
C ARG A 94 8.28 -19.22 -12.87
N MET A 95 8.74 -18.03 -13.27
CA MET A 95 8.71 -16.84 -12.42
C MET A 95 7.30 -16.52 -11.94
N TYR A 96 6.29 -16.60 -12.82
CA TYR A 96 4.90 -16.40 -12.45
C TYR A 96 4.43 -17.44 -11.42
N ALA A 97 4.75 -18.73 -11.65
CA ALA A 97 4.40 -19.80 -10.73
C ALA A 97 5.05 -19.62 -9.35
N ASP A 98 6.33 -19.26 -9.30
CA ASP A 98 7.06 -19.03 -8.06
C ASP A 98 6.47 -17.83 -7.29
N CYS A 99 6.21 -16.72 -7.99
CA CYS A 99 5.54 -15.56 -7.39
C CYS A 99 4.14 -15.92 -6.88
N MET A 100 3.36 -16.68 -7.64
CA MET A 100 2.03 -17.13 -7.25
C MET A 100 2.08 -18.01 -6.00
N ALA A 101 2.99 -18.99 -5.94
CA ALA A 101 3.18 -19.85 -4.78
C ALA A 101 3.59 -19.04 -3.53
N ARG A 102 4.45 -18.03 -3.72
CA ARG A 102 4.83 -17.09 -2.66
C ARG A 102 3.63 -16.29 -2.15
N MET A 103 2.78 -15.78 -3.05
CA MET A 103 1.57 -15.05 -2.65
C MET A 103 0.56 -15.93 -1.89
N GLU A 104 0.51 -17.22 -2.19
CA GLU A 104 -0.32 -18.16 -1.43
C GLU A 104 0.18 -18.36 0.00
N GLN A 105 1.49 -18.35 0.20
CA GLN A 105 2.08 -18.43 1.54
C GLN A 105 1.83 -17.15 2.35
N LEU A 106 1.62 -16.01 1.68
CA LEU A 106 1.34 -14.72 2.28
C LEU A 106 -0.17 -14.37 2.28
N ALA A 107 -1.02 -15.32 1.97
CA ALA A 107 -2.47 -15.12 1.95
C ALA A 107 -3.04 -14.98 3.38
N GLU A 108 -4.20 -14.35 3.48
CA GLU A 108 -4.96 -14.26 4.73
C GLU A 108 -5.21 -15.68 5.31
N GLY A 109 -5.10 -15.80 6.62
CA GLY A 109 -5.19 -17.07 7.35
C GLY A 109 -3.92 -17.92 7.34
N LYS A 110 -2.85 -17.50 6.66
CA LYS A 110 -1.55 -18.18 6.69
C LYS A 110 -0.66 -17.64 7.80
N PRO A 111 0.24 -18.46 8.35
CA PRO A 111 1.23 -17.98 9.29
C PRO A 111 2.09 -16.87 8.67
N ALA A 112 2.23 -15.76 9.35
CA ALA A 112 3.13 -14.69 8.94
C ALA A 112 4.58 -15.16 9.03
N PRO A 113 5.42 -14.91 8.02
CA PRO A 113 6.84 -15.20 8.07
C PRO A 113 7.53 -14.52 9.26
N ASP A 114 8.61 -15.11 9.74
CA ASP A 114 9.44 -14.50 10.77
C ASP A 114 10.24 -13.35 10.18
N PHE A 115 10.48 -12.34 11.01
CA PHE A 115 11.38 -11.23 10.71
C PHE A 115 12.13 -10.80 11.96
N THR A 116 13.21 -10.10 11.73
CA THR A 116 13.97 -9.34 12.73
C THR A 116 14.34 -8.00 12.12
N LEU A 117 14.14 -6.92 12.85
CA LEU A 117 14.38 -5.55 12.40
C LEU A 117 15.20 -4.80 13.45
N ALA A 118 16.20 -4.09 13.01
CA ALA A 118 16.82 -3.04 13.79
C ALA A 118 15.95 -1.77 13.74
N THR A 119 15.69 -1.16 14.88
CA THR A 119 14.84 0.02 15.00
C THR A 119 15.68 1.30 14.97
N THR A 120 15.03 2.43 14.75
CA THR A 120 15.67 3.76 14.82
C THR A 120 16.17 4.14 16.24
N GLU A 121 15.83 3.35 17.24
CA GLU A 121 16.29 3.51 18.63
C GLU A 121 17.43 2.53 18.98
N ASP A 122 18.14 2.01 17.98
CA ASP A 122 19.24 1.03 18.13
C ASP A 122 18.84 -0.24 18.92
N ARG A 123 17.56 -0.63 18.84
CA ARG A 123 17.02 -1.87 19.39
C ARG A 123 16.68 -2.85 18.26
N THR A 124 16.64 -4.10 18.62
CA THR A 124 16.16 -5.15 17.70
C THR A 124 14.78 -5.61 18.13
N VAL A 125 13.87 -5.74 17.17
CA VAL A 125 12.55 -6.34 17.37
C VAL A 125 12.34 -7.50 16.39
N ALA A 126 11.68 -8.53 16.87
CA ALA A 126 11.34 -9.70 16.06
C ALA A 126 9.81 -9.93 16.09
N LYS A 127 9.29 -10.65 15.12
CA LYS A 127 7.84 -11.01 15.11
C LYS A 127 7.41 -11.66 16.44
N ALA A 128 8.29 -12.46 17.05
CA ALA A 128 8.01 -13.16 18.30
C ALA A 128 7.69 -12.22 19.49
N ASP A 129 8.23 -10.99 19.47
CA ASP A 129 8.01 -10.00 20.53
C ASP A 129 6.56 -9.48 20.55
N PHE A 130 5.82 -9.69 19.47
CA PHE A 130 4.43 -9.25 19.31
C PHE A 130 3.42 -10.38 19.53
N LYS A 131 3.85 -11.56 19.97
CA LYS A 131 2.95 -12.69 20.23
C LYS A 131 1.85 -12.30 21.21
N GLY A 132 0.61 -12.67 20.89
CA GLY A 132 -0.57 -12.33 21.68
C GLY A 132 -1.12 -10.92 21.44
N ARG A 133 -0.54 -10.17 20.51
CA ARG A 133 -0.98 -8.82 20.12
C ARG A 133 -1.27 -8.75 18.62
N TYR A 134 -2.07 -7.79 18.21
CA TYR A 134 -2.19 -7.42 16.81
C TYR A 134 -0.97 -6.60 16.40
N LEU A 135 -0.33 -6.99 15.31
CA LEU A 135 0.81 -6.27 14.74
C LEU A 135 0.45 -5.74 13.35
N LEU A 136 0.53 -4.43 13.17
CA LEU A 136 0.39 -3.77 11.88
C LEU A 136 1.77 -3.36 11.37
N LEU A 137 2.25 -4.03 10.31
CA LEU A 137 3.39 -3.53 9.54
C LEU A 137 2.88 -2.48 8.57
N TYR A 138 3.48 -1.31 8.59
CA TYR A 138 3.10 -0.17 7.75
C TYR A 138 4.30 0.35 6.98
N HIS A 139 4.39 0.00 5.69
CA HIS A 139 5.38 0.59 4.79
C HIS A 139 4.89 1.94 4.29
N TRP A 140 5.65 2.99 4.61
CA TRP A 140 5.27 4.38 4.37
C TRP A 140 6.43 5.22 3.86
N GLY A 141 6.16 6.47 3.47
CA GLY A 141 7.17 7.43 3.03
C GLY A 141 6.54 8.63 2.33
N LEU A 142 7.36 9.47 1.72
CA LEU A 142 6.95 10.70 1.03
C LEU A 142 6.24 10.38 -0.31
N CYS A 143 5.02 9.85 -0.23
CA CYS A 143 4.17 9.67 -1.40
C CYS A 143 2.74 10.14 -1.09
N PRO A 144 1.96 10.54 -2.10
CA PRO A 144 0.59 11.05 -1.88
C PRO A 144 -0.30 10.09 -1.10
N GLY A 145 -0.13 8.78 -1.32
CA GLY A 145 -0.91 7.76 -0.63
C GLY A 145 -0.60 7.68 0.87
N SER A 146 0.69 7.67 1.25
CA SER A 146 1.11 7.68 2.65
C SER A 146 0.69 8.97 3.35
N ILE A 147 0.95 10.13 2.74
CA ILE A 147 0.55 11.44 3.26
C ILE A 147 -0.95 11.51 3.55
N HIS A 148 -1.77 10.92 2.67
CA HIS A 148 -3.23 10.93 2.84
C HIS A 148 -3.72 10.02 3.97
N ILE A 149 -3.07 8.87 4.19
CA ILE A 149 -3.56 7.85 5.12
C ILE A 149 -2.91 7.93 6.50
N ASP A 150 -1.75 8.55 6.60
CA ASP A 150 -0.89 8.54 7.78
C ASP A 150 -1.62 8.92 9.07
N ARG A 151 -2.36 10.03 9.04
CA ARG A 151 -3.17 10.46 10.19
C ARG A 151 -4.18 9.40 10.63
N GLN A 152 -4.79 8.68 9.68
CA GLN A 152 -5.74 7.62 10.01
C GLN A 152 -5.07 6.41 10.66
N VAL A 153 -3.80 6.13 10.30
CA VAL A 153 -2.98 5.10 10.95
C VAL A 153 -2.64 5.54 12.37
N SER A 154 -2.26 6.81 12.56
CA SER A 154 -1.98 7.39 13.88
C SER A 154 -3.23 7.35 14.78
N ASP A 155 -4.39 7.77 14.28
CA ASP A 155 -5.67 7.72 15.01
C ASP A 155 -6.02 6.26 15.40
N LEU A 156 -5.76 5.29 14.52
CA LEU A 156 -6.01 3.87 14.79
C LEU A 156 -5.05 3.33 15.86
N PHE A 157 -3.78 3.69 15.79
CA PHE A 157 -2.78 3.31 16.78
C PHE A 157 -3.13 3.88 18.16
N GLU A 158 -3.36 5.18 18.27
CA GLU A 158 -3.74 5.82 19.53
C GLU A 158 -5.00 5.19 20.16
N LYS A 159 -5.97 4.82 19.33
CA LYS A 159 -7.20 4.17 19.79
C LYS A 159 -6.98 2.80 20.42
N TYR A 160 -5.98 2.04 19.93
CA TYR A 160 -5.83 0.62 20.26
C TYR A 160 -4.47 0.20 20.84
N LYS A 161 -3.49 1.09 20.95
CA LYS A 161 -2.15 0.78 21.49
C LYS A 161 -2.21 0.13 22.88
N ASP A 162 -3.08 0.61 23.76
CA ASP A 162 -3.26 0.08 25.11
C ASP A 162 -4.19 -1.14 25.17
N LYS A 163 -4.79 -1.50 24.02
CA LYS A 163 -5.71 -2.64 23.88
C LYS A 163 -5.10 -3.81 23.10
N GLY A 164 -3.81 -3.73 22.80
CA GLY A 164 -3.08 -4.82 22.18
C GLY A 164 -2.72 -4.62 20.70
N LEU A 165 -2.89 -3.42 20.14
CA LEU A 165 -2.34 -3.10 18.82
C LEU A 165 -0.89 -2.60 18.96
N GLN A 166 0.00 -3.17 18.16
CA GLN A 166 1.33 -2.66 17.91
C GLN A 166 1.47 -2.27 16.43
N VAL A 167 2.23 -1.21 16.16
CA VAL A 167 2.56 -0.81 14.79
C VAL A 167 4.08 -0.82 14.65
N VAL A 168 4.57 -1.34 13.54
CA VAL A 168 5.95 -1.20 13.10
C VAL A 168 5.95 -0.50 11.76
N GLY A 169 6.45 0.72 11.75
CA GLY A 169 6.66 1.52 10.55
C GLY A 169 7.91 1.06 9.83
N LEU A 170 7.81 0.98 8.51
CA LEU A 170 8.90 0.65 7.60
C LEU A 170 9.06 1.83 6.64
N THR A 171 10.16 2.56 6.72
CA THR A 171 10.42 3.70 5.83
C THR A 171 11.82 3.66 5.25
N GLU A 172 12.06 4.35 4.15
CA GLU A 172 13.38 4.36 3.50
C GLU A 172 14.41 5.10 4.39
N SER A 173 14.12 6.36 4.72
CA SER A 173 14.98 7.20 5.56
C SER A 173 14.17 8.29 6.27
N ILE A 174 14.26 8.33 7.58
CA ILE A 174 13.67 9.41 8.38
C ILE A 174 14.45 10.71 8.19
N ALA A 175 15.77 10.63 7.99
CA ALA A 175 16.62 11.78 7.74
C ALA A 175 16.19 12.53 6.47
N ASP A 176 15.83 11.81 5.40
CA ASP A 176 15.35 12.42 4.17
C ASP A 176 14.00 13.12 4.36
N ILE A 177 13.09 12.50 5.11
CA ILE A 177 11.79 13.09 5.44
C ILE A 177 11.99 14.38 6.26
N ARG A 178 12.90 14.37 7.23
CA ARG A 178 13.27 15.52 8.04
C ARG A 178 13.87 16.64 7.19
N SER A 179 14.76 16.31 6.28
CA SER A 179 15.37 17.28 5.34
C SER A 179 14.30 17.97 4.49
N VAL A 180 13.32 17.20 3.98
CA VAL A 180 12.18 17.78 3.24
C VAL A 180 11.35 18.67 4.16
N TYR A 181 11.04 18.26 5.38
CA TYR A 181 10.30 19.05 6.36
C TYR A 181 10.99 20.40 6.66
N GLU A 182 12.30 20.37 6.89
CA GLU A 182 13.10 21.56 7.20
C GLU A 182 13.18 22.51 6.01
N SER A 183 13.22 22.00 4.78
CA SER A 183 13.30 22.78 3.55
C SER A 183 11.97 23.41 3.13
N LEU A 184 10.83 22.95 3.69
CA LEU A 184 9.52 23.47 3.33
C LEU A 184 9.28 24.86 3.93
N PRO A 185 8.95 25.88 3.12
CA PRO A 185 8.52 27.16 3.62
C PRO A 185 7.23 27.02 4.45
N ALA A 186 7.15 27.80 5.54
CA ALA A 186 5.92 27.86 6.34
C ALA A 186 4.74 28.32 5.47
N GLY A 187 3.59 27.66 5.60
CA GLY A 187 2.37 28.02 4.87
C GLY A 187 2.38 27.72 3.37
N LYS A 188 3.34 26.94 2.87
CA LYS A 188 3.35 26.52 1.47
C LYS A 188 2.20 25.53 1.22
N LYS A 189 1.25 25.97 0.39
CA LYS A 189 0.17 25.10 -0.10
C LYS A 189 0.75 23.95 -0.91
N THR A 190 0.22 22.76 -0.72
CA THR A 190 0.67 21.57 -1.44
C THR A 190 -0.16 21.33 -2.69
N PRO A 191 0.42 20.67 -3.70
CA PRO A 191 -0.34 20.22 -4.87
C PRO A 191 -1.24 19.01 -4.59
N SER A 192 -1.23 18.47 -3.36
CA SER A 192 -2.01 17.27 -2.99
C SER A 192 -3.41 17.66 -2.57
N PRO A 193 -4.47 17.20 -3.26
CA PRO A 193 -5.85 17.47 -2.88
C PRO A 193 -6.14 17.05 -1.43
N GLY A 194 -6.69 17.95 -0.62
CA GLY A 194 -7.09 17.68 0.77
C GLY A 194 -5.99 17.85 1.82
N VAL A 195 -4.81 18.34 1.42
CA VAL A 195 -3.71 18.69 2.33
C VAL A 195 -3.32 20.14 2.05
N ASP A 196 -3.87 21.05 2.84
CA ASP A 196 -3.64 22.50 2.65
C ASP A 196 -2.24 22.96 3.09
N ASP A 197 -1.62 22.25 4.06
CA ASP A 197 -0.27 22.51 4.54
C ASP A 197 0.46 21.18 4.77
N MET A 198 1.62 21.00 4.14
CA MET A 198 2.45 19.80 4.28
C MET A 198 3.23 19.76 5.60
N ARG A 199 3.56 20.90 6.18
CA ARG A 199 4.37 20.92 7.41
C ARG A 199 3.73 20.16 8.57
N PRO A 200 2.46 20.38 8.94
CA PRO A 200 1.83 19.61 10.00
C PRO A 200 1.76 18.12 9.72
N VAL A 201 1.58 17.72 8.44
CA VAL A 201 1.55 16.32 8.05
C VAL A 201 2.92 15.68 8.22
N LEU A 202 3.97 16.31 7.69
CA LEU A 202 5.33 15.78 7.83
C LEU A 202 5.81 15.81 9.29
N ALA A 203 5.40 16.81 10.07
CA ALA A 203 5.66 16.82 11.52
C ALA A 203 5.06 15.58 12.19
N GLY A 204 3.78 15.27 11.91
CA GLY A 204 3.14 14.06 12.43
C GLY A 204 3.82 12.78 11.98
N MET A 205 4.25 12.70 10.72
CA MET A 205 4.99 11.56 10.19
C MET A 205 6.38 11.39 10.81
N LEU A 206 6.98 12.43 11.34
CA LEU A 206 8.27 12.39 12.06
C LEU A 206 8.13 12.09 13.56
N GLU A 207 6.90 12.15 14.08
CA GLU A 207 6.59 12.02 15.51
C GLU A 207 5.72 10.80 15.81
N HIS A 208 5.79 9.76 14.97
CA HIS A 208 5.05 8.52 15.21
C HIS A 208 5.36 7.95 16.59
N GLY A 209 4.32 7.57 17.34
CA GLY A 209 4.43 6.96 18.66
C GLY A 209 4.68 5.45 18.65
N TRP A 210 4.88 4.85 17.47
CA TRP A 210 5.16 3.44 17.29
C TRP A 210 6.63 3.15 16.96
N ILE A 211 6.98 1.88 16.82
CA ILE A 211 8.32 1.42 16.47
C ILE A 211 8.59 1.73 15.00
N GLU A 212 9.72 2.39 14.69
CA GLU A 212 10.17 2.65 13.34
C GLU A 212 11.42 1.85 12.99
N ALA A 213 11.46 1.34 11.76
CA ALA A 213 12.62 0.69 11.16
C ALA A 213 12.93 1.30 9.80
N GLU A 214 14.16 1.75 9.60
CA GLU A 214 14.63 2.26 8.32
C GLU A 214 15.11 1.11 7.43
N LEU A 215 14.85 1.23 6.12
CA LEU A 215 15.15 0.21 5.13
C LEU A 215 16.45 0.46 4.37
N GLU A 216 16.96 1.68 4.36
CA GLU A 216 18.15 2.07 3.61
C GLU A 216 19.27 2.63 4.49
N THR A 217 18.93 3.37 5.55
CA THR A 217 19.90 4.08 6.36
C THR A 217 20.25 3.26 7.61
N GLY A 218 21.53 3.06 7.87
CA GLY A 218 22.02 2.39 9.09
C GLY A 218 21.86 0.87 9.11
N HIS A 219 20.75 0.33 8.65
CA HIS A 219 20.40 -1.08 8.75
C HIS A 219 19.88 -1.66 7.43
N PRO A 220 20.73 -1.81 6.41
CA PRO A 220 20.30 -2.29 5.08
C PRO A 220 19.70 -3.72 5.11
N GLU A 221 20.03 -4.52 6.14
CA GLU A 221 19.44 -5.84 6.39
C GLU A 221 17.93 -5.78 6.63
N ASN A 222 17.39 -4.68 7.15
CA ASN A 222 15.95 -4.48 7.32
C ASN A 222 15.19 -4.60 5.98
N ARG A 223 15.85 -4.31 4.86
CA ARG A 223 15.22 -4.40 3.53
C ARG A 223 14.73 -5.80 3.19
N GLN A 224 15.27 -6.83 3.83
CA GLN A 224 14.82 -8.22 3.63
C GLN A 224 13.32 -8.40 3.94
N ILE A 225 12.74 -7.60 4.82
CA ILE A 225 11.30 -7.68 5.12
C ILE A 225 10.44 -7.38 3.89
N MET A 226 10.92 -6.52 2.98
CA MET A 226 10.22 -6.19 1.74
C MET A 226 10.06 -7.43 0.86
N GLU A 227 11.13 -8.22 0.75
CA GLU A 227 11.08 -9.48 0.02
C GLU A 227 10.26 -10.51 0.78
N THR A 228 10.46 -10.65 2.09
CA THR A 228 9.79 -11.63 2.94
C THR A 228 8.27 -11.49 2.85
N TYR A 229 7.76 -10.29 2.88
CA TYR A 229 6.31 -9.99 2.81
C TYR A 229 5.84 -9.56 1.43
N ALA A 230 6.69 -9.62 0.40
CA ALA A 230 6.41 -9.18 -0.98
C ALA A 230 5.79 -7.77 -1.00
N ILE A 231 6.43 -6.83 -0.32
CA ILE A 231 6.04 -5.41 -0.28
C ILE A 231 6.72 -4.71 -1.45
N GLU A 232 5.94 -4.26 -2.44
CA GLU A 232 6.48 -3.67 -3.67
C GLU A 232 6.28 -2.16 -3.78
N GLY A 233 5.53 -1.58 -2.85
CA GLY A 233 5.25 -0.14 -2.90
C GLY A 233 4.64 0.37 -1.60
N ARG A 234 4.31 1.66 -1.58
CA ARG A 234 3.77 2.36 -0.40
C ARG A 234 2.57 3.25 -0.74
N PRO A 235 1.60 3.45 0.19
CA PRO A 235 1.53 2.77 1.48
C PRO A 235 1.17 1.29 1.33
N PHE A 236 1.77 0.42 2.14
CA PHE A 236 1.47 -1.00 2.17
C PHE A 236 1.27 -1.47 3.61
N PHE A 237 0.33 -2.37 3.82
CA PHE A 237 -0.06 -2.82 5.15
C PHE A 237 -0.09 -4.33 5.24
N VAL A 238 0.36 -4.86 6.37
CA VAL A 238 0.17 -6.25 6.76
C VAL A 238 -0.33 -6.27 8.20
N LEU A 239 -1.55 -6.73 8.42
CA LEU A 239 -2.06 -7.00 9.76
C LEU A 239 -1.81 -8.46 10.11
N ILE A 240 -1.13 -8.68 11.23
CA ILE A 240 -0.86 -9.99 11.81
C ILE A 240 -1.67 -10.11 13.10
N GLY A 241 -2.38 -11.20 13.26
CA GLY A 241 -3.19 -11.51 14.43
C GLY A 241 -2.35 -11.96 15.64
N PRO A 242 -2.96 -12.03 16.83
CA PRO A 242 -2.29 -12.46 18.07
C PRO A 242 -1.72 -13.88 18.01
N ASP A 243 -2.28 -14.73 17.15
CA ASP A 243 -1.83 -16.09 16.88
C ASP A 243 -0.69 -16.16 15.84
N GLY A 244 -0.30 -15.03 15.27
CA GLY A 244 0.74 -14.93 14.26
C GLY A 244 0.27 -15.18 12.83
N THR A 245 -1.05 -15.20 12.56
CA THR A 245 -1.60 -15.35 11.20
C THR A 245 -1.76 -14.00 10.50
N ILE A 246 -1.61 -13.98 9.17
CA ILE A 246 -1.90 -12.80 8.35
C ILE A 246 -3.42 -12.62 8.28
N LEU A 247 -3.92 -11.47 8.71
CA LEU A 247 -5.34 -11.12 8.69
C LEU A 247 -5.71 -10.18 7.54
N ALA A 248 -4.78 -9.36 7.10
CA ALA A 248 -4.92 -8.49 5.94
C ALA A 248 -3.53 -8.19 5.35
N ARG A 249 -3.42 -8.14 4.04
CA ARG A 249 -2.17 -7.80 3.36
C ARG A 249 -2.47 -7.18 2.01
N ASN A 250 -2.22 -5.89 1.83
CA ASN A 250 -2.31 -5.17 0.54
C ASN A 250 -1.88 -3.70 0.75
N TYR A 251 -2.08 -2.90 -0.28
CA TYR A 251 -2.07 -1.44 -0.21
C TYR A 251 -3.18 -0.91 0.71
N THR A 252 -3.67 0.28 0.49
CA THR A 252 -4.67 0.97 1.32
C THR A 252 -5.90 0.12 1.68
N ASN A 253 -6.31 -0.83 0.82
CA ASN A 253 -7.42 -1.73 1.12
C ASN A 253 -7.19 -2.57 2.37
N ALA A 254 -5.94 -3.03 2.60
CA ALA A 254 -5.62 -3.79 3.80
C ALA A 254 -5.71 -2.94 5.07
N PHE A 255 -5.43 -1.63 5.00
CA PHE A 255 -5.64 -0.73 6.13
C PHE A 255 -7.12 -0.67 6.54
N TYR A 256 -8.03 -0.48 5.58
CA TYR A 256 -9.45 -0.44 5.90
C TYR A 256 -10.00 -1.79 6.39
N GLN A 257 -9.45 -2.89 5.89
CA GLN A 257 -9.75 -4.23 6.39
C GLN A 257 -9.22 -4.40 7.82
N ALA A 258 -7.97 -4.02 8.07
CA ALA A 258 -7.36 -4.04 9.40
C ALA A 258 -8.18 -3.21 10.41
N LYS A 259 -8.59 -2.00 10.00
CA LYS A 259 -9.44 -1.15 10.83
C LYS A 259 -10.75 -1.85 11.22
N LYS A 260 -11.44 -2.50 10.28
CA LYS A 260 -12.68 -3.25 10.58
C LYS A 260 -12.44 -4.41 11.53
N ILE A 261 -11.34 -5.14 11.36
CA ILE A 261 -10.96 -6.25 12.25
C ILE A 261 -10.69 -5.72 13.65
N LEU A 262 -9.88 -4.68 13.78
CA LEU A 262 -9.51 -4.10 15.06
C LEU A 262 -10.70 -3.42 15.75
N ASP A 263 -11.57 -2.74 15.02
CA ASP A 263 -12.79 -2.16 15.56
C ASP A 263 -13.73 -3.26 16.13
N LYS A 264 -13.79 -4.43 15.49
CA LYS A 264 -14.57 -5.57 15.97
C LYS A 264 -13.93 -6.25 17.18
N GLU A 265 -12.64 -6.54 17.12
CA GLU A 265 -11.95 -7.38 18.11
C GLU A 265 -11.49 -6.59 19.35
N LEU A 266 -11.08 -5.33 19.17
CA LEU A 266 -10.57 -4.45 20.24
C LEU A 266 -11.53 -3.30 20.60
N GLY A 267 -12.51 -3.04 19.74
CA GLY A 267 -13.46 -1.96 19.93
C GLY A 267 -14.34 -2.12 21.16
N GLY A 268 -14.51 -3.35 21.65
CA GLY A 268 -15.34 -3.71 22.80
C GLY A 268 -16.79 -3.27 22.60
N THR A 269 -17.74 -4.14 22.69
CA THR A 269 -19.07 -3.73 23.16
C THR A 269 -18.84 -3.04 24.50
N ALA A 270 -19.19 -1.75 24.62
CA ALA A 270 -19.47 -1.20 25.93
C ALA A 270 -20.46 -2.19 26.56
N ALA A 271 -20.03 -2.92 27.56
CA ALA A 271 -20.92 -3.69 28.39
C ALA A 271 -21.94 -2.69 28.95
N GLU A 272 -23.20 -2.95 28.63
CA GLU A 272 -24.32 -2.30 29.29
C GLU A 272 -24.23 -2.41 30.81
#